data_821041ec94e0552be4710b8bee9b56d5
#
_entry.id   821041ec94e0552be4710b8bee9b56d5
#
_cell.length_a   1.000
_cell.length_b   1.000
_cell.length_c   1.000
_cell.angle_alpha   90.00
_cell.angle_beta   90.00
_cell.angle_gamma   90.00
#
_symmetry.space_group_name_H-M   'P 1'
#
loop_
_entity.id
_entity.type
_entity.pdbx_description
1 polymer ?
#
loop_
_entity_poly.entity_id
_entity_poly.type
_entity_poly.pdbx_seq_one_letter_code
_entity_poly.pdbx_strand_id
1 'polypeptide(L)'
;MAAEGKEEKIINVTWHGRGGQGGVTAAMILAEAAYIDGYKGVTAAPFFGVERRGAPITATTRFSRTPIRTLTPTAKAEVVVVLDERLMQAVDILGGLKPDGLLILNSSSPPEKFCTDMDIAVATSDASSIAEEVGLVVAGTVLINTCLLGAFSKASGLVSMESLEKAISKNFNPKAAQLNIRGARLTCEATRMNRVWQLSSPGI
;
A
#
# COMPACT_ATOMS: atom_id res chain seq x y z
N MET A 1 -4.46 38.07 14.89
CA MET A 1 -3.27 37.30 14.49
C MET A 1 -3.79 35.92 14.05
N ALA A 2 -3.88 35.71 12.75
CA ALA A 2 -4.22 34.41 12.20
C ALA A 2 -3.01 33.48 12.40
N ALA A 3 -3.20 32.33 13.06
CA ALA A 3 -2.18 31.31 13.17
C ALA A 3 -1.83 30.87 11.75
N GLU A 4 -0.58 31.09 11.32
CA GLU A 4 -0.03 30.47 10.11
C GLU A 4 -0.20 28.96 10.25
N GLY A 5 -1.18 28.43 9.51
CA GLY A 5 -1.43 27.00 9.46
C GLY A 5 -0.25 26.34 8.77
N LYS A 6 0.58 25.59 9.53
CA LYS A 6 1.50 24.64 8.95
C LYS A 6 0.70 23.82 7.94
N GLU A 7 1.08 23.89 6.67
CA GLU A 7 0.56 22.99 5.64
C GLU A 7 0.83 21.55 6.08
N GLU A 8 -0.21 20.88 6.51
CA GLU A 8 -0.06 19.55 7.06
C GLU A 8 0.06 18.52 5.97
N LYS A 9 1.07 17.69 6.13
CA LYS A 9 1.49 16.68 5.15
C LYS A 9 0.42 15.61 4.99
N ILE A 10 -0.19 15.58 3.81
CA ILE A 10 -1.03 14.45 3.38
C ILE A 10 -0.09 13.40 2.78
N ILE A 11 -0.17 12.18 3.29
CA ILE A 11 0.54 11.02 2.77
C ILE A 11 -0.37 10.36 1.73
N ASN A 12 0.12 10.20 0.52
CA ASN A 12 -0.60 9.59 -0.57
C ASN A 12 0.04 8.23 -0.87
N VAL A 13 -0.79 7.19 -0.90
CA VAL A 13 -0.41 5.83 -1.27
C VAL A 13 -1.17 5.45 -2.52
N THR A 14 -0.47 5.03 -3.55
CA THR A 14 -1.09 4.54 -4.79
C THR A 14 -0.90 3.03 -4.89
N TRP A 15 -1.98 2.33 -5.15
CA TRP A 15 -2.03 0.88 -5.33
C TRP A 15 -2.19 0.57 -6.81
N HIS A 16 -1.27 -0.18 -7.39
CA HIS A 16 -1.36 -0.70 -8.75
C HIS A 16 -1.60 -2.20 -8.73
N GLY A 17 -2.63 -2.64 -9.41
CA GLY A 17 -2.98 -4.06 -9.52
C GLY A 17 -3.75 -4.35 -10.79
N ARG A 18 -4.24 -5.57 -10.89
CA ARG A 18 -5.20 -5.96 -11.93
C ARG A 18 -6.59 -6.13 -11.31
N GLY A 19 -7.62 -5.92 -12.12
CA GLY A 19 -9.00 -6.17 -11.71
C GLY A 19 -9.15 -7.58 -11.13
N GLY A 20 -9.69 -7.67 -9.92
CA GLY A 20 -9.84 -8.93 -9.16
C GLY A 20 -8.72 -9.24 -8.15
N GLN A 21 -7.60 -8.50 -8.12
CA GLN A 21 -6.52 -8.70 -7.13
C GLN A 21 -6.78 -8.04 -5.77
N GLY A 22 -7.87 -7.28 -5.62
CA GLY A 22 -8.26 -6.68 -4.34
C GLY A 22 -7.50 -5.39 -3.95
N GLY A 23 -6.91 -4.68 -4.91
CA GLY A 23 -6.20 -3.41 -4.64
C GLY A 23 -7.08 -2.35 -3.99
N VAL A 24 -8.34 -2.23 -4.39
CA VAL A 24 -9.33 -1.32 -3.75
C VAL A 24 -9.58 -1.73 -2.30
N THR A 25 -9.74 -3.02 -2.04
CA THR A 25 -9.92 -3.55 -0.68
C THR A 25 -8.72 -3.25 0.19
N ALA A 26 -7.49 -3.44 -0.33
CA ALA A 26 -6.26 -3.08 0.40
C ALA A 26 -6.23 -1.59 0.73
N ALA A 27 -6.56 -0.72 -0.22
CA ALA A 27 -6.60 0.72 0.00
C ALA A 27 -7.60 1.13 1.10
N MET A 28 -8.77 0.50 1.15
CA MET A 28 -9.78 0.74 2.19
C MET A 28 -9.33 0.26 3.56
N ILE A 29 -8.77 -0.96 3.65
CA ILE A 29 -8.25 -1.51 4.91
C ILE A 29 -7.09 -0.67 5.44
N LEU A 30 -6.20 -0.18 4.56
CA LEU A 30 -5.13 0.72 4.96
C LEU A 30 -5.67 2.03 5.54
N ALA A 31 -6.70 2.62 4.92
CA ALA A 31 -7.33 3.84 5.43
C ALA A 31 -7.93 3.62 6.83
N GLU A 32 -8.63 2.50 7.04
CA GLU A 32 -9.18 2.15 8.35
C GLU A 32 -8.07 1.92 9.39
N ALA A 33 -7.02 1.20 9.03
CA ALA A 33 -5.88 0.97 9.91
C ALA A 33 -5.16 2.28 10.27
N ALA A 34 -4.97 3.19 9.33
CA ALA A 34 -4.42 4.51 9.57
C ALA A 34 -5.30 5.31 10.56
N TYR A 35 -6.63 5.24 10.41
CA TYR A 35 -7.55 5.87 11.36
C TYR A 35 -7.40 5.28 12.78
N ILE A 36 -7.28 3.96 12.90
CA ILE A 36 -7.04 3.27 14.19
C ILE A 36 -5.69 3.71 14.79
N ASP A 37 -4.67 3.96 13.97
CA ASP A 37 -3.35 4.47 14.37
C ASP A 37 -3.35 5.99 14.71
N GLY A 38 -4.53 6.63 14.70
CA GLY A 38 -4.72 8.01 15.15
C GLY A 38 -4.55 9.08 14.06
N TYR A 39 -4.50 8.70 12.76
CA TYR A 39 -4.66 9.68 11.69
C TYR A 39 -6.10 10.19 11.67
N LYS A 40 -6.26 11.53 11.58
CA LYS A 40 -7.57 12.18 11.68
C LYS A 40 -8.24 12.43 10.32
N GLY A 41 -7.44 12.60 9.28
CA GLY A 41 -7.89 12.67 7.90
C GLY A 41 -7.52 11.37 7.18
N VAL A 42 -8.51 10.59 6.73
CA VAL A 42 -8.28 9.38 5.93
C VAL A 42 -9.27 9.32 4.79
N THR A 43 -8.80 8.95 3.62
CA THR A 43 -9.65 8.67 2.45
C THR A 43 -9.10 7.48 1.69
N ALA A 44 -10.00 6.69 1.12
CA ALA A 44 -9.65 5.67 0.14
C ALA A 44 -10.60 5.79 -1.05
N ALA A 45 -10.05 5.73 -2.25
CA ALA A 45 -10.84 5.81 -3.47
C ALA A 45 -10.28 4.90 -4.56
N PRO A 46 -11.13 4.15 -5.28
CA PRO A 46 -10.73 3.56 -6.53
C PRO A 46 -10.55 4.65 -7.58
N PHE A 47 -9.59 4.48 -8.47
CA PHE A 47 -9.52 5.29 -9.67
C PHE A 47 -10.44 4.60 -10.72
N PHE A 48 -11.55 5.26 -11.03
CA PHE A 48 -12.54 4.70 -11.96
C PHE A 48 -12.01 4.72 -13.39
N GLY A 49 -11.56 3.56 -13.86
CA GLY A 49 -11.45 3.23 -15.28
C GLY A 49 -12.48 2.17 -15.62
N VAL A 50 -12.54 1.71 -16.87
CA VAL A 50 -13.40 0.58 -17.26
C VAL A 50 -12.86 -0.66 -16.55
N GLU A 51 -13.48 -1.04 -15.42
CA GLU A 51 -13.09 -2.23 -14.66
C GLU A 51 -13.40 -3.48 -15.49
N ARG A 52 -12.35 -4.04 -16.07
CA ARG A 52 -12.38 -5.38 -16.68
C ARG A 52 -11.46 -6.29 -15.88
N ARG A 53 -11.91 -7.52 -15.61
CA ARG A 53 -11.09 -8.52 -14.95
C ARG A 53 -9.74 -8.65 -15.67
N GLY A 54 -8.63 -8.51 -14.93
CA GLY A 54 -7.27 -8.58 -15.47
C GLY A 54 -6.71 -7.26 -16.05
N ALA A 55 -7.53 -6.23 -16.32
CA ALA A 55 -7.05 -4.92 -16.73
C ALA A 55 -6.31 -4.21 -15.58
N PRO A 56 -5.30 -3.35 -15.87
CA PRO A 56 -4.68 -2.52 -14.86
C PRO A 56 -5.72 -1.65 -14.14
N ILE A 57 -5.69 -1.65 -12.82
CA ILE A 57 -6.50 -0.79 -11.96
C ILE A 57 -5.61 -0.03 -10.99
N THR A 58 -6.09 1.11 -10.56
CA THR A 58 -5.41 1.93 -9.55
C THR A 58 -6.39 2.25 -8.43
N ALA A 59 -5.91 2.23 -7.19
CA ALA A 59 -6.63 2.76 -6.04
C ALA A 59 -5.70 3.67 -5.24
N THR A 60 -6.27 4.59 -4.46
CA THR A 60 -5.49 5.51 -3.64
C THR A 60 -5.94 5.44 -2.20
N THR A 61 -4.98 5.57 -1.27
CA THR A 61 -5.23 5.83 0.14
C THR A 61 -4.52 7.12 0.49
N ARG A 62 -5.20 8.01 1.19
CA ARG A 62 -4.63 9.27 1.67
C ARG A 62 -4.87 9.37 3.17
N PHE A 63 -3.86 9.75 3.93
CA PHE A 63 -4.01 9.97 5.36
C PHE A 63 -3.12 11.11 5.87
N SER A 64 -3.60 11.79 6.91
CA SER A 64 -2.96 12.95 7.52
C SER A 64 -3.26 12.98 9.02
N ARG A 65 -2.39 13.61 9.80
CA ARG A 65 -2.64 13.83 11.25
C ARG A 65 -3.78 14.83 11.50
N THR A 66 -4.20 15.56 10.47
CA THR A 66 -5.36 16.48 10.52
C THR A 66 -6.38 16.16 9.45
N PRO A 67 -7.60 16.71 9.57
CA PRO A 67 -8.67 16.46 8.60
C PRO A 67 -8.27 16.89 7.18
N ILE A 68 -8.40 15.99 6.20
CA ILE A 68 -8.19 16.29 4.78
C ILE A 68 -9.39 17.08 4.26
N ARG A 69 -9.15 18.34 3.83
CA ARG A 69 -10.18 19.22 3.30
C ARG A 69 -10.20 19.31 1.78
N THR A 70 -9.15 18.80 1.12
CA THR A 70 -9.03 18.85 -0.34
C THR A 70 -9.30 17.48 -0.95
N LEU A 71 -10.18 17.45 -1.95
CA LEU A 71 -10.46 16.24 -2.74
C LEU A 71 -9.54 16.13 -3.97
N THR A 72 -8.72 17.15 -4.24
CA THR A 72 -7.84 17.17 -5.40
C THR A 72 -6.84 16.00 -5.36
N PRO A 73 -6.82 15.15 -6.37
CA PRO A 73 -5.82 14.09 -6.47
C PRO A 73 -4.43 14.70 -6.57
N THR A 74 -3.47 14.12 -5.85
CA THR A 74 -2.06 14.48 -6.00
C THR A 74 -1.48 13.75 -7.19
N ALA A 75 -0.67 14.43 -8.01
CA ALA A 75 -0.07 13.84 -9.18
C ALA A 75 0.96 12.74 -8.83
N LYS A 76 1.59 12.82 -7.65
CA LYS A 76 2.61 11.86 -7.19
C LYS A 76 2.38 11.43 -5.76
N ALA A 77 2.64 10.14 -5.49
CA ALA A 77 2.49 9.51 -4.18
C ALA A 77 3.84 9.41 -3.43
N GLU A 78 3.79 9.42 -2.11
CA GLU A 78 4.91 9.08 -1.24
C GLU A 78 5.24 7.59 -1.28
N VAL A 79 4.20 6.76 -1.39
CA VAL A 79 4.33 5.31 -1.45
C VAL A 79 3.54 4.76 -2.62
N VAL A 80 4.14 3.87 -3.39
CA VAL A 80 3.46 3.10 -4.44
C VAL A 80 3.56 1.62 -4.11
N VAL A 81 2.42 0.92 -4.14
CA VAL A 81 2.32 -0.52 -3.91
C VAL A 81 1.87 -1.21 -5.19
N VAL A 82 2.61 -2.21 -5.62
CA VAL A 82 2.39 -2.95 -6.87
C VAL A 82 2.07 -4.41 -6.59
N LEU A 83 0.83 -4.81 -6.90
CA LEU A 83 0.34 -6.16 -6.67
C LEU A 83 0.85 -7.18 -7.71
N ASP A 84 1.21 -6.73 -8.90
CA ASP A 84 1.73 -7.56 -10.01
C ASP A 84 2.94 -6.86 -10.62
N GLU A 85 4.14 -7.41 -10.40
CA GLU A 85 5.41 -6.80 -10.89
C GLU A 85 5.44 -6.59 -12.41
N ARG A 86 4.66 -7.36 -13.17
CA ARG A 86 4.55 -7.19 -14.64
C ARG A 86 3.94 -5.85 -15.04
N LEU A 87 3.23 -5.18 -14.13
CA LEU A 87 2.71 -3.84 -14.37
C LEU A 87 3.82 -2.78 -14.51
N MET A 88 5.00 -3.04 -13.94
CA MET A 88 6.18 -2.16 -14.09
C MET A 88 6.59 -1.95 -15.56
N GLN A 89 6.26 -2.90 -16.43
CA GLN A 89 6.54 -2.82 -17.87
C GLN A 89 5.36 -2.28 -18.70
N ALA A 90 4.15 -2.31 -18.12
CA ALA A 90 2.91 -1.99 -18.83
C ALA A 90 2.39 -0.57 -18.52
N VAL A 91 2.78 -0.02 -17.39
CA VAL A 91 2.28 1.27 -16.88
C VAL A 91 3.46 2.07 -16.34
N ASP A 92 3.44 3.39 -16.54
CA ASP A 92 4.42 4.30 -15.92
C ASP A 92 4.13 4.48 -14.42
N ILE A 93 4.56 3.47 -13.65
CA ILE A 93 4.39 3.44 -12.19
C ILE A 93 5.33 4.44 -11.51
N LEU A 94 6.57 4.53 -11.98
CA LEU A 94 7.60 5.36 -11.36
C LEU A 94 7.33 6.86 -11.58
N GLY A 95 6.71 7.24 -12.70
CA GLY A 95 6.26 8.62 -12.92
C GLY A 95 5.26 9.12 -11.88
N GLY A 96 4.49 8.19 -11.27
CA GLY A 96 3.56 8.47 -10.18
C GLY A 96 4.20 8.49 -8.77
N LEU A 97 5.49 8.16 -8.62
CA LEU A 97 6.20 8.15 -7.36
C LEU A 97 6.98 9.47 -7.17
N LYS A 98 6.99 10.00 -5.95
CA LYS A 98 7.82 11.16 -5.61
C LYS A 98 9.31 10.79 -5.59
N PRO A 99 10.22 11.76 -5.81
CA PRO A 99 11.61 11.61 -5.38
C PRO A 99 11.65 11.24 -3.89
N ASP A 100 12.62 10.46 -3.46
CA ASP A 100 12.69 9.87 -2.09
C ASP A 100 11.49 9.01 -1.69
N GLY A 101 10.65 8.61 -2.64
CA GLY A 101 9.47 7.79 -2.40
C GLY A 101 9.81 6.33 -2.09
N LEU A 102 8.77 5.57 -1.70
CA LEU A 102 8.86 4.14 -1.41
C LEU A 102 8.06 3.33 -2.43
N LEU A 103 8.73 2.41 -3.10
CA LEU A 103 8.12 1.42 -3.99
C LEU A 103 8.05 0.07 -3.26
N ILE A 104 6.86 -0.50 -3.17
CA ILE A 104 6.62 -1.83 -2.56
C ILE A 104 6.08 -2.76 -3.65
N LEU A 105 6.72 -3.91 -3.87
CA LEU A 105 6.32 -4.85 -4.91
C LEU A 105 6.03 -6.25 -4.35
N ASN A 106 4.98 -6.86 -4.88
CA ASN A 106 4.81 -8.29 -4.80
C ASN A 106 5.77 -8.96 -5.79
N SER A 107 6.90 -9.40 -5.29
CA SER A 107 7.95 -10.08 -6.07
C SER A 107 8.81 -10.96 -5.20
N SER A 108 9.21 -12.14 -5.74
CA SER A 108 10.23 -13.01 -5.15
C SER A 108 11.66 -12.50 -5.39
N SER A 109 11.84 -11.57 -6.34
CA SER A 109 13.14 -10.99 -6.66
C SER A 109 13.64 -10.04 -5.54
N PRO A 110 14.95 -9.87 -5.38
CA PRO A 110 15.50 -8.92 -4.41
C PRO A 110 15.19 -7.48 -4.83
N PRO A 111 15.09 -6.53 -3.88
CA PRO A 111 14.72 -5.14 -4.16
C PRO A 111 15.69 -4.43 -5.12
N GLU A 112 16.96 -4.81 -5.14
CA GLU A 112 18.00 -4.24 -6.00
C GLU A 112 17.68 -4.38 -7.49
N LYS A 113 16.93 -5.41 -7.88
CA LYS A 113 16.46 -5.63 -9.26
C LYS A 113 15.56 -4.49 -9.78
N PHE A 114 14.88 -3.80 -8.88
CA PHE A 114 13.92 -2.73 -9.19
C PHE A 114 14.48 -1.33 -8.91
N CYS A 115 15.73 -1.24 -8.48
CA CYS A 115 16.44 0.03 -8.34
C CYS A 115 16.67 0.65 -9.72
N THR A 116 16.47 1.95 -9.82
CA THR A 116 16.69 2.76 -11.02
C THR A 116 17.62 3.93 -10.67
N ASP A 117 17.86 4.82 -11.62
CA ASP A 117 18.60 6.08 -11.37
C ASP A 117 17.81 7.05 -10.46
N MET A 118 16.55 6.75 -10.16
CA MET A 118 15.76 7.53 -9.20
C MET A 118 16.20 7.21 -7.77
N ASP A 119 16.32 8.24 -6.96
CA ASP A 119 16.59 8.09 -5.52
C ASP A 119 15.31 7.67 -4.79
N ILE A 120 14.99 6.37 -4.82
CA ILE A 120 13.82 5.76 -4.19
C ILE A 120 14.22 4.60 -3.28
N ALA A 121 13.44 4.35 -2.24
CA ALA A 121 13.51 3.10 -1.51
C ALA A 121 12.65 2.03 -2.20
N VAL A 122 13.14 0.80 -2.21
CA VAL A 122 12.42 -0.35 -2.79
C VAL A 122 12.28 -1.43 -1.74
N ALA A 123 11.07 -1.96 -1.61
CA ALA A 123 10.75 -3.11 -0.79
C ALA A 123 10.11 -4.22 -1.64
N THR A 124 10.51 -5.46 -1.43
CA THR A 124 9.92 -6.63 -2.09
C THR A 124 9.52 -7.71 -1.10
N SER A 125 8.44 -8.40 -1.39
CA SER A 125 8.03 -9.62 -0.68
C SER A 125 7.26 -10.53 -1.63
N ASP A 126 7.48 -11.84 -1.55
CA ASP A 126 6.70 -12.84 -2.29
C ASP A 126 5.36 -13.11 -1.58
N ALA A 127 4.49 -12.11 -1.64
CA ALA A 127 3.16 -12.20 -1.06
C ALA A 127 2.30 -13.27 -1.74
N SER A 128 2.62 -13.65 -2.99
CA SER A 128 1.89 -14.70 -3.71
C SER A 128 2.13 -16.06 -3.08
N SER A 129 3.38 -16.46 -2.90
CA SER A 129 3.73 -17.74 -2.25
C SER A 129 3.23 -17.80 -0.81
N ILE A 130 3.35 -16.69 -0.05
CA ILE A 130 2.82 -16.62 1.32
C ILE A 130 1.30 -16.78 1.34
N ALA A 131 0.58 -16.11 0.44
CA ALA A 131 -0.88 -16.20 0.37
C ALA A 131 -1.36 -17.61 0.01
N GLU A 132 -0.66 -18.30 -0.89
CA GLU A 132 -0.91 -19.72 -1.20
C GLU A 132 -0.66 -20.62 0.02
N GLU A 133 0.48 -20.46 0.70
CA GLU A 133 0.84 -21.23 1.90
C GLU A 133 -0.21 -21.11 3.00
N VAL A 134 -0.72 -19.89 3.25
CA VAL A 134 -1.73 -19.69 4.30
C VAL A 134 -3.16 -20.01 3.85
N GLY A 135 -3.37 -20.35 2.58
CA GLY A 135 -4.67 -20.73 2.04
C GLY A 135 -5.57 -19.52 1.66
N LEU A 136 -5.00 -18.38 1.34
CA LEU A 136 -5.72 -17.21 0.82
C LEU A 136 -6.03 -17.37 -0.68
N VAL A 137 -6.79 -18.43 -1.00
CA VAL A 137 -7.21 -18.76 -2.37
C VAL A 137 -8.73 -18.79 -2.45
N VAL A 138 -9.30 -18.00 -3.35
CA VAL A 138 -10.76 -17.94 -3.58
C VAL A 138 -11.04 -18.14 -5.07
N ALA A 139 -11.83 -19.17 -5.38
CA ALA A 139 -12.16 -19.56 -6.76
C ALA A 139 -10.93 -19.66 -7.69
N GLY A 140 -9.84 -20.24 -7.18
CA GLY A 140 -8.58 -20.42 -7.92
C GLY A 140 -7.73 -19.14 -8.05
N THR A 141 -8.12 -18.04 -7.42
CA THR A 141 -7.36 -16.79 -7.42
C THR A 141 -6.68 -16.59 -6.07
N VAL A 142 -5.36 -16.37 -6.08
CA VAL A 142 -4.57 -16.06 -4.89
C VAL A 142 -4.82 -14.61 -4.48
N LEU A 143 -5.22 -14.39 -3.22
CA LEU A 143 -5.54 -13.06 -2.69
C LEU A 143 -4.36 -12.51 -1.90
N ILE A 144 -3.63 -11.60 -2.50
CA ILE A 144 -2.37 -11.02 -1.96
C ILE A 144 -2.55 -9.64 -1.33
N ASN A 145 -3.73 -9.05 -1.47
CA ASN A 145 -3.99 -7.67 -1.10
C ASN A 145 -3.69 -7.37 0.39
N THR A 146 -4.17 -8.20 1.30
CA THR A 146 -3.89 -8.05 2.74
C THR A 146 -2.46 -8.44 3.12
N CYS A 147 -1.86 -9.40 2.42
CA CYS A 147 -0.44 -9.73 2.60
C CYS A 147 0.44 -8.50 2.36
N LEU A 148 0.21 -7.76 1.27
CA LEU A 148 0.99 -6.55 0.96
C LEU A 148 0.77 -5.40 1.95
N LEU A 149 -0.31 -5.40 2.74
CA LEU A 149 -0.44 -4.48 3.88
C LEU A 149 0.63 -4.75 4.94
N GLY A 150 1.02 -6.01 5.15
CA GLY A 150 2.15 -6.36 6.01
C GLY A 150 3.48 -5.81 5.49
N ALA A 151 3.74 -5.95 4.20
CA ALA A 151 4.90 -5.32 3.55
C ALA A 151 4.87 -3.79 3.68
N PHE A 152 3.71 -3.17 3.52
CA PHE A 152 3.52 -1.74 3.72
C PHE A 152 3.88 -1.30 5.14
N SER A 153 3.35 -1.99 6.16
CA SER A 153 3.65 -1.70 7.57
C SER A 153 5.16 -1.77 7.83
N LYS A 154 5.82 -2.84 7.40
CA LYS A 154 7.27 -3.04 7.58
C LYS A 154 8.10 -1.98 6.89
N ALA A 155 7.82 -1.73 5.62
CA ALA A 155 8.66 -0.87 4.78
C ALA A 155 8.44 0.63 5.06
N SER A 156 7.21 1.04 5.37
CA SER A 156 6.89 2.45 5.57
C SER A 156 6.96 2.90 7.03
N GLY A 157 6.67 2.01 7.98
CA GLY A 157 6.51 2.37 9.39
C GLY A 157 5.36 3.34 9.67
N LEU A 158 4.49 3.62 8.69
CA LEU A 158 3.43 4.63 8.78
C LEU A 158 2.20 4.13 9.53
N VAL A 159 1.91 2.83 9.44
CA VAL A 159 0.77 2.17 10.08
C VAL A 159 1.26 0.89 10.76
N SER A 160 0.84 0.70 12.01
CA SER A 160 1.27 -0.46 12.81
C SER A 160 0.61 -1.76 12.36
N MET A 161 1.27 -2.90 12.57
CA MET A 161 0.67 -4.22 12.35
C MET A 161 -0.56 -4.43 13.23
N GLU A 162 -0.54 -3.93 14.46
CA GLU A 162 -1.69 -4.04 15.38
C GLU A 162 -2.94 -3.35 14.81
N SER A 163 -2.79 -2.17 14.24
CA SER A 163 -3.90 -1.44 13.61
C SER A 163 -4.38 -2.10 12.32
N LEU A 164 -3.47 -2.68 11.53
CA LEU A 164 -3.82 -3.49 10.37
C LEU A 164 -4.64 -4.73 10.76
N GLU A 165 -4.24 -5.45 11.80
CA GLU A 165 -4.97 -6.61 12.29
C GLU A 165 -6.39 -6.27 12.77
N LYS A 166 -6.53 -5.15 13.48
CA LYS A 166 -7.85 -4.63 13.89
C LYS A 166 -8.71 -4.29 12.67
N ALA A 167 -8.15 -3.62 11.68
CA ALA A 167 -8.86 -3.27 10.44
C ALA A 167 -9.24 -4.53 9.65
N ILE A 168 -8.34 -5.50 9.48
CA ILE A 168 -8.62 -6.78 8.83
C ILE A 168 -9.75 -7.52 9.56
N SER A 169 -9.70 -7.57 10.90
CA SER A 169 -10.72 -8.27 11.71
C SER A 169 -12.11 -7.68 11.54
N LYS A 170 -12.23 -6.39 11.24
CA LYS A 170 -13.53 -5.74 11.00
C LYS A 170 -14.07 -6.00 9.58
N ASN A 171 -13.20 -6.22 8.61
CA ASN A 171 -13.57 -6.36 7.20
C ASN A 171 -13.83 -7.80 6.77
N PHE A 172 -13.45 -8.79 7.57
CA PHE A 172 -13.61 -10.21 7.24
C PHE A 172 -14.31 -10.97 8.38
N ASN A 173 -14.97 -12.08 8.04
CA ASN A 173 -15.45 -13.02 9.06
C ASN A 173 -14.26 -13.61 9.84
N PRO A 174 -14.46 -14.14 11.07
CA PRO A 174 -13.36 -14.55 11.95
C PRO A 174 -12.36 -15.54 11.32
N LYS A 175 -12.85 -16.50 10.54
CA LYS A 175 -12.00 -17.50 9.87
C LYS A 175 -11.14 -16.86 8.77
N ALA A 176 -11.74 -16.03 7.92
CA ALA A 176 -11.02 -15.32 6.89
C ALA A 176 -10.06 -14.27 7.48
N ALA A 177 -10.46 -13.56 8.54
CA ALA A 177 -9.61 -12.61 9.22
C ALA A 177 -8.30 -13.25 9.73
N GLN A 178 -8.38 -14.43 10.35
CA GLN A 178 -7.20 -15.15 10.83
C GLN A 178 -6.21 -15.46 9.71
N LEU A 179 -6.70 -15.94 8.55
CA LEU A 179 -5.83 -16.23 7.39
C LEU A 179 -5.19 -14.94 6.84
N ASN A 180 -5.97 -13.88 6.70
CA ASN A 180 -5.50 -12.59 6.20
C ASN A 180 -4.46 -11.96 7.14
N ILE A 181 -4.68 -12.01 8.46
CA ILE A 181 -3.73 -11.53 9.47
C ILE A 181 -2.44 -12.36 9.42
N ARG A 182 -2.55 -13.69 9.35
CA ARG A 182 -1.38 -14.57 9.23
C ARG A 182 -0.57 -14.24 7.99
N GLY A 183 -1.22 -14.09 6.84
CA GLY A 183 -0.55 -13.70 5.59
C GLY A 183 0.14 -12.35 5.70
N ALA A 184 -0.51 -11.34 6.30
CA ALA A 184 0.08 -10.02 6.51
C ALA A 184 1.31 -10.07 7.43
N ARG A 185 1.27 -10.83 8.53
CA ARG A 185 2.41 -11.01 9.45
C ARG A 185 3.60 -11.65 8.75
N LEU A 186 3.39 -12.78 8.08
CA LEU A 186 4.45 -13.47 7.37
C LEU A 186 5.06 -12.59 6.27
N THR A 187 4.23 -11.83 5.55
CA THR A 187 4.72 -10.90 4.54
C THR A 187 5.51 -9.75 5.16
N CYS A 188 5.07 -9.23 6.31
CA CYS A 188 5.82 -8.23 7.08
C CYS A 188 7.23 -8.74 7.44
N GLU A 189 7.33 -9.96 7.95
CA GLU A 189 8.60 -10.59 8.34
C GLU A 189 9.50 -10.87 7.13
N ALA A 190 8.92 -11.33 6.02
CA ALA A 190 9.65 -11.69 4.79
C ALA A 190 10.04 -10.47 3.91
N THR A 191 9.57 -9.27 4.24
CA THR A 191 9.83 -8.08 3.43
C THR A 191 11.29 -7.68 3.48
N ARG A 192 11.90 -7.57 2.29
CA ARG A 192 13.28 -7.12 2.07
C ARG A 192 13.28 -5.70 1.54
N MET A 193 14.29 -4.93 1.91
CA MET A 193 14.46 -3.53 1.47
C MET A 193 15.88 -3.28 1.03
N ASN A 194 16.06 -2.45 -0.02
CA ASN A 194 17.38 -1.99 -0.43
C ASN A 194 17.97 -0.97 0.56
N ARG A 195 17.10 -0.16 1.18
CA ARG A 195 17.46 0.81 2.22
C ARG A 195 16.27 1.11 3.15
N VAL A 196 16.56 1.64 4.33
CA VAL A 196 15.52 2.16 5.22
C VAL A 196 14.87 3.38 4.57
N TRP A 197 13.56 3.41 4.51
CA TRP A 197 12.80 4.56 4.04
C TRP A 197 12.36 5.43 5.21
N GLN A 198 12.42 6.72 5.02
CA GLN A 198 11.88 7.71 5.96
C GLN A 198 11.08 8.74 5.17
N LEU A 199 9.90 9.06 5.69
CA LEU A 199 9.08 10.09 5.10
C LEU A 199 9.81 11.43 5.16
N SER A 200 10.22 11.97 4.00
CA SER A 200 10.92 13.25 3.93
C SER A 200 10.11 14.33 4.65
N SER A 201 10.73 15.05 5.57
CA SER A 201 10.11 16.25 6.15
C SER A 201 9.84 17.25 5.03
N PRO A 202 8.76 18.05 5.06
CA PRO A 202 8.64 19.16 4.14
C PRO A 202 9.89 20.03 4.28
N GLY A 203 10.58 20.25 3.16
CA GLY A 203 11.73 21.14 3.14
C GLY A 203 11.36 22.47 3.80
N ILE A 204 12.28 22.94 4.65
CA ILE A 204 12.22 24.25 5.31
C ILE A 204 12.32 25.32 4.24
#